data_587ba09f9f2fb3ba1faafe1feb6e2021
#
_entry.id   587ba09f9f2fb3ba1faafe1feb6e2021
#
_cell.length_a   1.000
_cell.length_b   1.000
_cell.length_c   1.000
_cell.angle_alpha   90.00
_cell.angle_beta   90.00
_cell.angle_gamma   90.00
#
_symmetry.space_group_name_H-M   'P 1'
#
loop_
_entity.id
_entity.type
_entity.pdbx_description
1 polymer ?
#
loop_
_entity_poly.entity_id
_entity_poly.type
_entity_poly.pdbx_seq_one_letter_code
_entity_poly.pdbx_strand_id
1 'polypeptide(L)'
;KFLATKDSFSINPKNKKIYVIGNKKNNKRDCDIKDKRITYIDFDNKNISDLLDSFTDKKNISSVSNKFFDELLTSIENSKYLSILWATSELNNYKECDEIIYNISAYVVALNKTMRAACLSLAGNDGDVSFSQTMGWMTGFPSRIKFTGKFFEYDKDAYKATQLINSGNSDLVIYINSLSEKKLNLNKKNKNIVIGSPSTKYNIEPDVFIPCGTPGVDYKGHVFRTDNVVSLPLSSLRLSPYKSAQQILR
;
A
#
# COMPACT_ATOMS: atom_id res chain seq x y z
N LYS A 1 1.32 11.01 -8.80
CA LYS A 1 0.49 10.44 -9.91
C LYS A 1 -1.02 10.52 -9.64
N PHE A 2 -1.48 10.42 -8.40
CA PHE A 2 -2.91 10.48 -8.06
C PHE A 2 -3.55 11.86 -8.30
N LEU A 3 -2.76 12.93 -8.29
CA LEU A 3 -3.20 14.30 -8.51
C LEU A 3 -3.09 14.75 -9.97
N ALA A 4 -2.57 13.93 -10.87
CA ALA A 4 -2.25 14.32 -12.25
C ALA A 4 -3.46 14.37 -13.20
N THR A 5 -4.63 13.85 -12.81
CA THR A 5 -5.83 13.91 -13.63
C THR A 5 -6.75 15.02 -13.11
N LYS A 6 -6.70 16.19 -13.76
CA LYS A 6 -7.53 17.37 -13.46
C LYS A 6 -9.03 17.05 -13.37
N ASP A 7 -9.49 16.02 -14.05
CA ASP A 7 -10.91 15.75 -14.28
C ASP A 7 -11.51 14.64 -13.40
N SER A 8 -10.71 13.84 -12.73
CA SER A 8 -11.20 12.72 -11.90
C SER A 8 -11.80 13.15 -10.55
N PHE A 9 -11.73 14.43 -10.18
CA PHE A 9 -12.32 14.99 -8.96
C PHE A 9 -13.47 15.95 -9.26
N SER A 10 -14.37 15.59 -10.14
CA SER A 10 -15.32 16.46 -10.81
C SER A 10 -16.50 16.98 -9.97
N ILE A 11 -16.59 16.70 -8.68
CA ILE A 11 -17.62 17.30 -7.84
C ILE A 11 -17.04 18.48 -7.07
N ASN A 12 -17.08 19.66 -7.67
CA ASN A 12 -16.70 20.94 -7.08
C ASN A 12 -15.21 21.07 -6.62
N PRO A 13 -14.25 21.09 -7.55
CA PRO A 13 -12.80 21.11 -7.22
C PRO A 13 -12.36 22.38 -6.47
N LYS A 14 -13.15 23.45 -6.49
CA LYS A 14 -12.78 24.74 -5.88
C LYS A 14 -12.75 24.70 -4.34
N ASN A 15 -13.48 23.79 -3.72
CA ASN A 15 -13.63 23.74 -2.26
C ASN A 15 -12.80 22.61 -1.60
N LYS A 16 -11.94 21.92 -2.35
CA LYS A 16 -11.10 20.85 -1.77
C LYS A 16 -9.77 21.42 -1.31
N LYS A 17 -9.42 21.17 -0.06
CA LYS A 17 -8.10 21.43 0.50
C LYS A 17 -7.39 20.11 0.69
N ILE A 18 -6.10 20.06 0.40
CA ILE A 18 -5.24 18.87 0.55
C ILE A 18 -4.07 19.25 1.43
N TYR A 19 -3.92 18.59 2.54
CA TYR A 19 -2.79 18.75 3.44
C TYR A 19 -1.88 17.53 3.29
N VAL A 20 -0.61 17.77 2.98
CA VAL A 20 0.42 16.74 2.91
C VAL A 20 1.33 16.91 4.11
N ILE A 21 1.27 15.96 5.03
CA ILE A 21 2.03 15.97 6.28
C ILE A 21 3.22 15.04 6.12
N GLY A 22 4.42 15.52 6.39
CA GLY A 22 5.62 14.72 6.31
C GLY A 22 6.91 15.52 6.18
N ASN A 23 8.04 14.85 6.22
CA ASN A 23 9.36 15.50 6.15
C ASN A 23 9.66 15.97 4.72
N LYS A 24 9.78 17.28 4.55
CA LYS A 24 10.03 17.95 3.26
C LYS A 24 11.33 17.50 2.58
N LYS A 25 12.32 17.07 3.34
CA LYS A 25 13.62 16.60 2.82
C LYS A 25 13.52 15.26 2.07
N ASN A 26 12.58 14.42 2.44
CA ASN A 26 12.39 13.09 1.83
C ASN A 26 11.48 13.12 0.59
N ASN A 27 10.69 14.18 0.42
CA ASN A 27 9.66 14.31 -0.63
C ASN A 27 10.05 15.28 -1.76
N LYS A 28 11.33 15.36 -2.14
CA LYS A 28 11.76 16.25 -3.23
C LYS A 28 11.03 16.06 -4.57
N ARG A 29 10.48 14.87 -4.84
CA ARG A 29 9.77 14.58 -6.09
C ARG A 29 8.30 15.02 -6.10
N ASP A 30 7.68 15.16 -4.92
CA ASP A 30 6.26 15.49 -4.80
C ASP A 30 6.01 16.99 -4.62
N CYS A 31 7.05 17.75 -4.28
CA CYS A 31 6.96 19.20 -4.07
C CYS A 31 6.82 20.03 -5.36
N ASP A 32 6.96 19.41 -6.54
CA ASP A 32 6.88 20.10 -7.84
C ASP A 32 5.45 20.29 -8.35
N ILE A 33 4.44 19.75 -7.66
CA ILE A 33 3.04 19.91 -8.04
C ILE A 33 2.57 21.30 -7.57
N LYS A 34 2.58 22.27 -8.45
CA LYS A 34 2.06 23.63 -8.21
C LYS A 34 0.53 23.64 -8.26
N ASP A 35 -0.12 23.07 -7.26
CA ASP A 35 -1.57 23.15 -7.09
C ASP A 35 -1.87 23.99 -5.83
N LYS A 36 -2.60 25.11 -6.01
CA LYS A 36 -2.98 26.02 -4.91
C LYS A 36 -3.83 25.37 -3.82
N ARG A 37 -4.37 24.17 -4.07
CA ARG A 37 -5.17 23.41 -3.10
C ARG A 37 -4.32 22.60 -2.15
N ILE A 38 -3.02 22.43 -2.43
CA ILE A 38 -2.10 21.61 -1.67
C ILE A 38 -1.30 22.48 -0.72
N THR A 39 -1.38 22.17 0.55
CA THR A 39 -0.56 22.76 1.61
C THR A 39 0.36 21.67 2.16
N TYR A 40 1.67 21.91 2.05
CA TYR A 40 2.68 21.01 2.62
C TYR A 40 3.00 21.41 4.04
N ILE A 41 2.93 20.43 4.94
CA ILE A 41 3.30 20.57 6.33
C ILE A 41 4.59 19.83 6.56
N ASP A 42 5.66 20.57 6.84
CA ASP A 42 6.92 19.96 7.26
C ASP A 42 6.78 19.53 8.72
N PHE A 43 6.70 18.22 8.91
CA PHE A 43 6.50 17.61 10.20
C PHE A 43 7.43 16.41 10.37
N ASP A 44 8.08 16.30 11.53
CA ASP A 44 8.87 15.12 11.82
C ASP A 44 7.93 13.94 12.06
N ASN A 45 7.97 12.99 11.16
CA ASN A 45 7.11 11.81 11.19
C ASN A 45 7.21 11.01 12.50
N LYS A 46 8.30 11.17 13.29
CA LYS A 46 8.43 10.54 14.61
C LYS A 46 7.34 10.96 15.60
N ASN A 47 6.73 12.11 15.36
CA ASN A 47 5.72 12.70 16.25
C ASN A 47 4.31 12.60 15.64
N ILE A 48 4.09 11.73 14.64
CA ILE A 48 2.77 11.59 14.00
C ILE A 48 1.71 11.08 14.99
N SER A 49 2.08 10.21 15.94
CA SER A 49 1.18 9.76 17.00
C SER A 49 0.71 10.94 17.85
N ASP A 50 1.64 11.78 18.32
CA ASP A 50 1.32 12.98 19.09
C ASP A 50 0.40 13.94 18.32
N LEU A 51 0.61 14.05 16.99
CA LEU A 51 -0.26 14.87 16.13
C LEU A 51 -1.69 14.33 16.11
N LEU A 52 -1.87 13.03 15.98
CA LEU A 52 -3.19 12.40 15.96
C LEU A 52 -3.89 12.50 17.31
N ASP A 53 -3.15 12.33 18.41
CA ASP A 53 -3.65 12.50 19.76
C ASP A 53 -4.12 13.93 20.01
N SER A 54 -3.38 14.92 19.50
CA SER A 54 -3.77 16.32 19.61
C SER A 54 -5.04 16.67 18.83
N PHE A 55 -5.32 15.99 17.73
CA PHE A 55 -6.60 16.14 17.02
C PHE A 55 -7.77 15.61 17.84
N THR A 56 -7.55 14.56 18.63
CA THR A 56 -8.58 13.99 19.52
C THR A 56 -8.80 14.86 20.74
N ASP A 57 -7.72 15.30 21.37
CA ASP A 57 -7.75 16.06 22.63
C ASP A 57 -7.79 17.58 22.43
N LYS A 58 -7.67 18.07 21.19
CA LYS A 58 -7.58 19.50 20.82
C LYS A 58 -6.45 20.24 21.56
N LYS A 59 -5.37 19.54 21.90
CA LYS A 59 -4.19 20.13 22.56
C LYS A 59 -3.14 20.52 21.52
N ASN A 60 -2.57 21.72 21.70
CA ASN A 60 -1.45 22.16 20.88
C ASN A 60 -0.20 21.34 21.18
N ILE A 61 0.49 20.90 20.12
CA ILE A 61 1.78 20.22 20.22
C ILE A 61 2.88 21.26 20.00
N SER A 62 3.90 21.21 20.85
CA SER A 62 5.08 22.08 20.76
C SER A 62 5.88 21.93 19.44
N SER A 63 5.72 20.81 18.74
CA SER A 63 6.41 20.49 17.47
C SER A 63 5.72 21.04 16.22
N VAL A 64 4.48 21.53 16.34
CA VAL A 64 3.73 22.14 15.22
C VAL A 64 3.52 23.63 15.53
N SER A 65 3.72 24.49 14.55
CA SER A 65 3.39 25.91 14.71
C SER A 65 1.90 26.05 15.09
N ASN A 66 1.61 26.73 16.20
CA ASN A 66 0.25 26.90 16.71
C ASN A 66 -0.71 27.41 15.60
N LYS A 67 -0.27 28.40 14.82
CA LYS A 67 -1.07 28.97 13.73
C LYS A 67 -1.47 27.91 12.68
N PHE A 68 -0.57 26.99 12.39
CA PHE A 68 -0.80 25.98 11.37
C PHE A 68 -1.76 24.88 11.88
N PHE A 69 -1.58 24.49 13.13
CA PHE A 69 -2.47 23.52 13.80
C PHE A 69 -3.90 24.06 13.87
N ASP A 70 -4.08 25.31 14.27
CA ASP A 70 -5.38 25.98 14.34
C ASP A 70 -6.04 26.09 12.94
N GLU A 71 -5.26 26.38 11.89
CA GLU A 71 -5.77 26.39 10.50
C GLU A 71 -6.24 25.02 10.07
N LEU A 72 -5.48 23.95 10.39
CA LEU A 72 -5.83 22.58 10.05
C LEU A 72 -7.09 22.14 10.80
N LEU A 73 -7.17 22.36 12.10
CA LEU A 73 -8.36 22.07 12.92
C LEU A 73 -9.58 22.81 12.40
N THR A 74 -9.47 24.11 12.16
CA THR A 74 -10.56 24.92 11.59
C THR A 74 -11.01 24.39 10.23
N SER A 75 -10.06 23.91 9.40
CA SER A 75 -10.38 23.32 8.10
C SER A 75 -11.10 21.99 8.22
N ILE A 76 -10.74 21.17 9.22
CA ILE A 76 -11.41 19.90 9.51
C ILE A 76 -12.84 20.17 10.02
N GLU A 77 -12.99 21.06 10.99
CA GLU A 77 -14.30 21.40 11.59
C GLU A 77 -15.29 21.97 10.57
N ASN A 78 -14.80 22.78 9.63
CA ASN A 78 -15.62 23.34 8.55
C ASN A 78 -15.83 22.39 7.35
N SER A 79 -15.27 21.20 7.38
CA SER A 79 -15.40 20.24 6.28
C SER A 79 -16.65 19.36 6.46
N LYS A 80 -17.27 18.99 5.33
CA LYS A 80 -18.38 18.02 5.29
C LYS A 80 -17.91 16.58 5.19
N TYR A 81 -16.68 16.40 4.74
CA TYR A 81 -16.06 15.09 4.51
C TYR A 81 -14.55 15.18 4.64
N LEU A 82 -13.97 14.31 5.45
CA LEU A 82 -12.53 14.15 5.59
C LEU A 82 -12.07 12.79 5.05
N SER A 83 -10.99 12.78 4.27
CA SER A 83 -10.30 11.55 3.91
C SER A 83 -8.86 11.60 4.39
N ILE A 84 -8.45 10.61 5.16
CA ILE A 84 -7.07 10.41 5.61
C ILE A 84 -6.45 9.31 4.76
N LEU A 85 -5.34 9.60 4.07
CA LEU A 85 -4.63 8.64 3.24
C LEU A 85 -3.18 8.51 3.72
N TRP A 86 -2.68 7.29 3.74
CA TRP A 86 -1.26 7.04 4.04
C TRP A 86 -0.66 5.97 3.15
N ALA A 87 0.66 6.01 2.96
CA ALA A 87 1.41 4.97 2.27
C ALA A 87 1.95 3.97 3.29
N THR A 88 1.51 2.72 3.20
CA THR A 88 1.93 1.64 4.11
C THR A 88 3.45 1.43 4.07
N SER A 89 4.08 1.59 2.90
CA SER A 89 5.53 1.47 2.76
C SER A 89 6.33 2.52 3.55
N GLU A 90 5.74 3.70 3.78
CA GLU A 90 6.37 4.74 4.59
C GLU A 90 6.18 4.48 6.08
N LEU A 91 4.99 4.06 6.50
CA LEU A 91 4.70 3.76 7.90
C LEU A 91 5.52 2.58 8.44
N ASN A 92 5.85 1.60 7.62
CA ASN A 92 6.68 0.46 8.04
C ASN A 92 8.09 0.85 8.55
N ASN A 93 8.53 2.08 8.32
CA ASN A 93 9.79 2.60 8.83
C ASN A 93 9.70 3.07 10.30
N TYR A 94 8.50 3.12 10.87
CA TYR A 94 8.27 3.55 12.26
C TYR A 94 8.02 2.34 13.14
N LYS A 95 8.60 2.37 14.37
CA LYS A 95 8.37 1.30 15.35
C LYS A 95 6.92 1.26 15.81
N GLU A 96 6.29 2.43 15.90
CA GLU A 96 4.93 2.65 16.37
C GLU A 96 3.89 2.61 15.23
N CYS A 97 4.20 1.95 14.10
CA CYS A 97 3.31 1.95 12.93
C CYS A 97 1.90 1.40 13.25
N ASP A 98 1.81 0.41 14.13
CA ASP A 98 0.53 -0.18 14.54
C ASP A 98 -0.30 0.84 15.34
N GLU A 99 0.33 1.60 16.24
CA GLU A 99 -0.28 2.65 17.04
C GLU A 99 -0.75 3.82 16.17
N ILE A 100 0.07 4.25 15.20
CA ILE A 100 -0.30 5.30 14.25
C ILE A 100 -1.58 4.90 13.48
N ILE A 101 -1.66 3.66 12.99
CA ILE A 101 -2.82 3.18 12.24
C ILE A 101 -4.06 3.09 13.15
N TYR A 102 -3.86 2.64 14.39
CA TYR A 102 -4.92 2.61 15.39
C TYR A 102 -5.46 4.01 15.68
N ASN A 103 -4.60 4.98 15.92
CA ASN A 103 -4.97 6.36 16.22
C ASN A 103 -5.68 7.03 15.04
N ILE A 104 -5.22 6.81 13.79
CA ILE A 104 -5.94 7.25 12.59
C ILE A 104 -7.36 6.67 12.56
N SER A 105 -7.48 5.37 12.82
CA SER A 105 -8.77 4.67 12.79
C SER A 105 -9.70 5.17 13.90
N ALA A 106 -9.19 5.33 15.12
CA ALA A 106 -9.93 5.86 16.27
C ALA A 106 -10.42 7.29 16.01
N TYR A 107 -9.55 8.14 15.43
CA TYR A 107 -9.91 9.50 15.08
C TYR A 107 -11.02 9.54 14.01
N VAL A 108 -10.93 8.72 12.96
CA VAL A 108 -11.98 8.61 11.95
C VAL A 108 -13.31 8.15 12.56
N VAL A 109 -13.28 7.20 13.50
CA VAL A 109 -14.48 6.75 14.23
C VAL A 109 -15.08 7.90 15.04
N ALA A 110 -14.24 8.67 15.75
CA ALA A 110 -14.69 9.82 16.52
C ALA A 110 -15.34 10.90 15.62
N LEU A 111 -14.72 11.23 14.49
CA LEU A 111 -15.24 12.20 13.52
C LEU A 111 -16.58 11.76 12.91
N ASN A 112 -16.78 10.47 12.67
CA ASN A 112 -18.04 9.97 12.11
C ASN A 112 -19.27 10.15 13.02
N LYS A 113 -19.09 10.62 14.27
CA LYS A 113 -20.21 11.05 15.14
C LYS A 113 -20.79 12.39 14.70
N THR A 114 -20.02 13.25 14.06
CA THR A 114 -20.40 14.64 13.73
C THR A 114 -20.34 14.96 12.26
N MET A 115 -19.45 14.28 11.51
CA MET A 115 -19.25 14.49 10.08
C MET A 115 -18.91 13.17 9.38
N ARG A 116 -18.84 13.15 8.06
CA ARG A 116 -18.36 11.98 7.32
C ARG A 116 -16.84 11.97 7.26
N ALA A 117 -16.23 10.89 7.74
CA ALA A 117 -14.79 10.69 7.63
C ALA A 117 -14.48 9.26 7.15
N ALA A 118 -13.40 9.13 6.38
CA ALA A 118 -12.88 7.84 5.93
C ALA A 118 -11.36 7.84 5.98
N CYS A 119 -10.78 6.66 6.09
CA CYS A 119 -9.34 6.47 5.94
C CYS A 119 -9.05 5.39 4.90
N LEU A 120 -7.88 5.50 4.26
CA LEU A 120 -7.46 4.58 3.22
C LEU A 120 -5.95 4.39 3.25
N SER A 121 -5.52 3.14 3.40
CA SER A 121 -4.12 2.77 3.18
C SER A 121 -3.85 2.56 1.69
N LEU A 122 -2.79 3.15 1.18
CA LEU A 122 -2.31 2.92 -0.17
C LEU A 122 -1.35 1.73 -0.15
N ALA A 123 -1.71 0.66 -0.84
CA ALA A 123 -0.88 -0.54 -0.93
C ALA A 123 0.47 -0.25 -1.61
N GLY A 124 1.51 -0.94 -1.14
CA GLY A 124 2.89 -0.68 -1.58
C GLY A 124 3.27 -1.25 -2.94
N ASN A 125 2.71 -2.41 -3.35
CA ASN A 125 3.07 -3.10 -4.58
C ASN A 125 1.84 -3.50 -5.39
N ASP A 126 2.08 -3.72 -6.70
CA ASP A 126 1.04 -4.17 -7.60
C ASP A 126 0.60 -5.59 -7.23
N GLY A 127 -0.71 -5.76 -6.99
CA GLY A 127 -1.28 -7.05 -6.61
C GLY A 127 -1.34 -7.35 -5.11
N ASP A 128 -0.69 -6.58 -4.24
CA ASP A 128 -0.64 -6.85 -2.77
C ASP A 128 -2.03 -6.94 -2.15
N VAL A 129 -2.92 -6.01 -2.52
CA VAL A 129 -4.32 -6.00 -2.04
C VAL A 129 -5.05 -7.27 -2.48
N SER A 130 -4.95 -7.62 -3.78
CA SER A 130 -5.60 -8.81 -4.33
C SER A 130 -5.08 -10.09 -3.70
N PHE A 131 -3.77 -10.18 -3.50
CA PHE A 131 -3.13 -11.30 -2.82
C PHE A 131 -3.64 -11.43 -1.39
N SER A 132 -3.59 -10.37 -0.60
CA SER A 132 -3.99 -10.37 0.81
C SER A 132 -5.47 -10.73 1.00
N GLN A 133 -6.35 -10.20 0.14
CA GLN A 133 -7.78 -10.52 0.19
C GLN A 133 -8.05 -11.98 -0.19
N THR A 134 -7.40 -12.47 -1.24
CA THR A 134 -7.56 -13.88 -1.67
C THR A 134 -7.05 -14.83 -0.58
N MET A 135 -5.88 -14.56 -0.01
CA MET A 135 -5.32 -15.37 1.07
C MET A 135 -6.21 -15.34 2.32
N GLY A 136 -6.75 -14.15 2.67
CA GLY A 136 -7.70 -14.02 3.77
C GLY A 136 -8.95 -14.88 3.60
N TRP A 137 -9.51 -14.95 2.38
CA TRP A 137 -10.66 -15.80 2.09
C TRP A 137 -10.33 -17.30 2.13
N MET A 138 -9.14 -17.68 1.66
CA MET A 138 -8.74 -19.09 1.59
C MET A 138 -8.27 -19.66 2.92
N THR A 139 -7.64 -18.85 3.77
CA THR A 139 -6.89 -19.32 4.94
C THR A 139 -7.26 -18.62 6.25
N GLY A 140 -7.96 -17.48 6.17
CA GLY A 140 -8.21 -16.61 7.31
C GLY A 140 -7.09 -15.60 7.59
N PHE A 141 -5.95 -15.65 6.86
CA PHE A 141 -4.77 -14.82 7.08
C PHE A 141 -4.32 -14.12 5.80
N PRO A 142 -3.85 -12.87 5.86
CA PRO A 142 -3.54 -12.10 4.65
C PRO A 142 -2.23 -12.54 3.95
N SER A 143 -1.25 -13.03 4.71
CA SER A 143 0.08 -13.44 4.22
C SER A 143 0.86 -14.13 5.33
N ARG A 144 2.12 -14.50 5.10
CA ARG A 144 3.03 -15.10 6.11
C ARG A 144 2.43 -16.37 6.70
N ILE A 145 2.07 -17.26 5.79
CA ILE A 145 1.37 -18.50 6.09
C ILE A 145 2.29 -19.66 5.73
N LYS A 146 2.40 -20.61 6.65
CA LYS A 146 3.01 -21.92 6.42
C LYS A 146 1.91 -22.95 6.18
N PHE A 147 2.05 -23.70 5.10
CA PHE A 147 1.15 -24.76 4.72
C PHE A 147 1.74 -26.11 5.21
N THR A 148 1.07 -26.77 6.13
CA THR A 148 1.53 -28.05 6.72
C THR A 148 0.68 -29.24 6.27
N GLY A 149 0.22 -29.21 5.02
CA GLY A 149 -0.63 -30.25 4.43
C GLY A 149 -2.10 -30.11 4.81
N LYS A 150 -2.46 -30.20 6.08
CA LYS A 150 -3.85 -30.11 6.55
C LYS A 150 -4.20 -28.78 7.21
N PHE A 151 -3.22 -28.06 7.71
CA PHE A 151 -3.42 -26.87 8.51
C PHE A 151 -2.64 -25.69 7.95
N PHE A 152 -3.14 -24.48 8.20
CA PHE A 152 -2.47 -23.22 7.94
C PHE A 152 -1.96 -22.67 9.27
N GLU A 153 -0.67 -22.37 9.30
CA GLU A 153 -0.06 -21.70 10.45
C GLU A 153 0.28 -20.26 10.04
N TYR A 154 -0.07 -19.30 10.86
CA TYR A 154 0.25 -17.90 10.64
C TYR A 154 1.19 -17.41 11.72
N ASP A 155 2.29 -16.79 11.31
CA ASP A 155 3.17 -16.03 12.21
C ASP A 155 3.76 -14.85 11.44
N LYS A 156 3.48 -13.64 11.95
CA LYS A 156 3.87 -12.39 11.30
C LYS A 156 5.39 -12.19 11.21
N ASP A 157 6.15 -12.81 12.10
CA ASP A 157 7.59 -12.68 12.21
C ASP A 157 8.31 -13.92 11.67
N ALA A 158 7.96 -15.11 12.15
CA ALA A 158 8.62 -16.36 11.76
C ALA A 158 8.46 -16.67 10.26
N TYR A 159 7.29 -16.37 9.67
CA TYR A 159 7.01 -16.67 8.25
C TYR A 159 7.16 -15.45 7.32
N LYS A 160 7.96 -14.47 7.73
CA LYS A 160 8.34 -13.36 6.88
C LYS A 160 9.29 -13.85 5.79
N ALA A 161 8.87 -13.77 4.51
CA ALA A 161 9.62 -14.29 3.38
C ALA A 161 11.09 -13.81 3.34
N THR A 162 11.33 -12.52 3.59
CA THR A 162 12.69 -11.97 3.64
C THR A 162 13.56 -12.61 4.73
N GLN A 163 12.97 -12.98 5.87
CA GLN A 163 13.67 -13.63 6.95
C GLN A 163 14.00 -15.09 6.60
N LEU A 164 13.03 -15.84 6.09
CA LEU A 164 13.20 -17.22 5.65
C LEU A 164 14.26 -17.35 4.54
N ILE A 165 14.23 -16.46 3.56
CA ILE A 165 15.20 -16.41 2.46
C ILE A 165 16.63 -16.08 2.98
N ASN A 166 16.74 -15.12 3.90
CA ASN A 166 18.06 -14.68 4.39
C ASN A 166 18.66 -15.64 5.42
N SER A 167 17.85 -16.33 6.20
CA SER A 167 18.31 -17.32 7.20
C SER A 167 18.79 -18.63 6.59
N GLY A 168 18.52 -18.87 5.30
CA GLY A 168 18.82 -20.14 4.65
C GLY A 168 17.86 -21.28 5.01
N ASN A 169 16.71 -20.97 5.61
CA ASN A 169 15.69 -21.94 5.98
C ASN A 169 14.76 -22.34 4.81
N SER A 170 15.12 -21.95 3.60
CA SER A 170 14.39 -22.31 2.38
C SER A 170 15.36 -22.88 1.35
N ASP A 171 15.06 -24.08 0.84
CA ASP A 171 15.87 -24.73 -0.20
C ASP A 171 15.57 -24.14 -1.59
N LEU A 172 14.30 -23.76 -1.79
CA LEU A 172 13.80 -23.23 -3.05
C LEU A 172 12.89 -22.03 -2.80
N VAL A 173 13.07 -20.99 -3.61
CA VAL A 173 12.20 -19.80 -3.60
C VAL A 173 11.53 -19.66 -4.97
N ILE A 174 10.21 -19.58 -4.99
CA ILE A 174 9.42 -19.34 -6.20
C ILE A 174 8.90 -17.91 -6.15
N TYR A 175 9.33 -17.09 -7.08
CA TYR A 175 8.85 -15.72 -7.27
C TYR A 175 7.79 -15.69 -8.36
N ILE A 176 6.61 -15.13 -8.04
CA ILE A 176 5.54 -14.91 -9.01
C ILE A 176 5.42 -13.40 -9.22
N ASN A 177 5.77 -12.93 -10.40
CA ASN A 177 5.83 -11.50 -10.75
C ASN A 177 5.17 -11.21 -12.11
N SER A 178 3.85 -11.37 -12.18
CA SER A 178 3.09 -11.16 -13.41
C SER A 178 2.55 -9.73 -13.60
N LEU A 179 2.57 -8.89 -12.54
CA LEU A 179 1.98 -7.54 -12.55
C LEU A 179 3.00 -6.42 -12.38
N SER A 180 4.10 -6.66 -11.66
CA SER A 180 5.04 -5.61 -11.26
C SER A 180 6.21 -5.51 -12.23
N GLU A 181 6.60 -4.27 -12.55
CA GLU A 181 7.84 -3.96 -13.28
C GLU A 181 9.05 -3.76 -12.35
N LYS A 182 8.84 -3.89 -11.04
CA LYS A 182 9.93 -3.73 -10.06
C LYS A 182 10.95 -4.84 -10.24
N LYS A 183 12.22 -4.45 -10.12
CA LYS A 183 13.34 -5.40 -10.16
C LYS A 183 13.27 -6.35 -8.97
N LEU A 184 13.30 -7.65 -9.23
CA LEU A 184 13.35 -8.68 -8.19
C LEU A 184 14.76 -8.75 -7.59
N ASN A 185 14.82 -8.85 -6.26
CA ASN A 185 16.05 -9.08 -5.52
C ASN A 185 16.14 -10.55 -5.11
N LEU A 186 16.76 -11.35 -5.96
CA LEU A 186 16.99 -12.77 -5.72
C LEU A 186 18.19 -12.97 -4.80
N ASN A 187 18.16 -14.04 -3.98
CA ASN A 187 19.25 -14.40 -3.10
C ASN A 187 20.01 -15.60 -3.69
N LYS A 188 21.32 -15.47 -3.86
CA LYS A 188 22.21 -16.54 -4.39
C LYS A 188 22.29 -17.80 -3.51
N LYS A 189 21.93 -17.70 -2.24
CA LYS A 189 21.99 -18.83 -1.30
C LYS A 189 20.89 -19.86 -1.54
N ASN A 190 19.81 -19.47 -2.23
CA ASN A 190 18.65 -20.31 -2.49
C ASN A 190 18.58 -20.66 -3.97
N LYS A 191 17.98 -21.79 -4.30
CA LYS A 191 17.47 -22.03 -5.65
C LYS A 191 16.33 -21.09 -5.95
N ASN A 192 16.33 -20.45 -7.12
CA ASN A 192 15.36 -19.43 -7.48
C ASN A 192 14.62 -19.79 -8.77
N ILE A 193 13.32 -19.96 -8.69
CA ILE A 193 12.42 -20.06 -9.85
C ILE A 193 11.67 -18.75 -9.95
N VAL A 194 11.67 -18.13 -11.11
CA VAL A 194 10.90 -16.92 -11.38
C VAL A 194 9.83 -17.24 -12.43
N ILE A 195 8.56 -17.07 -12.05
CA ILE A 195 7.40 -17.08 -12.95
C ILE A 195 7.00 -15.63 -13.14
N GLY A 196 7.27 -15.05 -14.27
CA GLY A 196 7.11 -13.61 -14.46
C GLY A 196 6.82 -13.18 -15.88
N SER A 197 6.42 -11.91 -16.04
CA SER A 197 6.32 -11.28 -17.35
C SER A 197 7.66 -11.40 -18.09
N PRO A 198 7.68 -11.52 -19.43
CA PRO A 198 8.91 -11.52 -20.23
C PRO A 198 9.82 -10.30 -19.98
N SER A 199 9.24 -9.19 -19.50
CA SER A 199 9.98 -7.97 -19.13
C SER A 199 10.47 -7.93 -17.69
N THR A 200 10.29 -9.00 -16.92
CA THR A 200 10.72 -9.06 -15.50
C THR A 200 12.22 -8.84 -15.40
N LYS A 201 12.61 -7.94 -14.51
CA LYS A 201 14.01 -7.61 -14.21
C LYS A 201 14.43 -8.24 -12.88
N TYR A 202 15.67 -8.69 -12.81
CA TYR A 202 16.25 -9.28 -11.60
C TYR A 202 17.70 -8.78 -11.41
N ASN A 203 18.21 -8.89 -10.17
CA ASN A 203 19.58 -8.50 -9.82
C ASN A 203 20.62 -9.54 -10.25
N ILE A 204 20.24 -10.83 -10.25
CA ILE A 204 21.03 -11.99 -10.68
C ILE A 204 20.12 -12.91 -11.48
N GLU A 205 20.70 -13.71 -12.40
CA GLU A 205 19.96 -14.72 -13.13
C GLU A 205 19.32 -15.74 -12.19
N PRO A 206 18.02 -16.05 -12.34
CA PRO A 206 17.39 -17.15 -11.62
C PRO A 206 17.88 -18.51 -12.15
N ASP A 207 17.77 -19.57 -11.34
CA ASP A 207 18.07 -20.93 -11.79
C ASP A 207 17.08 -21.37 -12.89
N VAL A 208 15.82 -20.92 -12.79
CA VAL A 208 14.79 -21.16 -13.81
C VAL A 208 13.94 -19.92 -13.98
N PHE A 209 13.76 -19.48 -15.24
CA PHE A 209 12.80 -18.43 -15.59
C PHE A 209 11.69 -19.02 -16.48
N ILE A 210 10.44 -18.84 -16.05
CA ILE A 210 9.25 -19.28 -16.79
C ILE A 210 8.44 -18.04 -17.15
N PRO A 211 8.39 -17.66 -18.43
CA PRO A 211 7.60 -16.52 -18.86
C PRO A 211 6.10 -16.79 -18.70
N CYS A 212 5.39 -15.85 -18.10
CA CYS A 212 3.94 -15.89 -17.97
C CYS A 212 3.30 -14.61 -18.50
N GLY A 213 2.02 -14.69 -18.85
CA GLY A 213 1.23 -13.55 -19.26
C GLY A 213 0.88 -12.63 -18.07
N THR A 214 0.45 -11.42 -18.42
CA THR A 214 -0.01 -10.42 -17.44
C THR A 214 -1.53 -10.43 -17.36
N PRO A 215 -2.14 -10.57 -16.17
CA PRO A 215 -3.60 -10.51 -16.02
C PRO A 215 -4.13 -9.13 -16.43
N GLY A 216 -5.26 -9.12 -17.13
CA GLY A 216 -5.85 -7.90 -17.68
C GLY A 216 -5.21 -7.41 -18.99
N VAL A 217 -4.18 -8.09 -19.48
CA VAL A 217 -3.55 -7.83 -20.78
C VAL A 217 -3.58 -9.11 -21.62
N ASP A 218 -2.94 -10.16 -21.13
CA ASP A 218 -2.76 -11.43 -21.85
C ASP A 218 -3.86 -12.45 -21.54
N TYR A 219 -4.47 -12.36 -20.36
CA TYR A 219 -5.57 -13.25 -19.94
C TYR A 219 -6.51 -12.55 -18.97
N LYS A 220 -7.71 -13.11 -18.82
CA LYS A 220 -8.72 -12.63 -17.88
C LYS A 220 -8.30 -12.88 -16.43
N GLY A 221 -8.68 -11.99 -15.54
CA GLY A 221 -8.40 -12.12 -14.12
C GLY A 221 -9.32 -11.26 -13.27
N HIS A 222 -9.00 -11.14 -12.00
CA HIS A 222 -9.67 -10.24 -11.07
C HIS A 222 -8.62 -9.51 -10.24
N VAL A 223 -8.88 -8.26 -9.94
CA VAL A 223 -8.10 -7.49 -8.98
C VAL A 223 -9.03 -6.81 -7.99
N PHE A 224 -8.58 -6.67 -6.76
CA PHE A 224 -9.27 -5.82 -5.80
C PHE A 224 -8.90 -4.37 -6.01
N ARG A 225 -9.90 -3.50 -5.96
CA ARG A 225 -9.68 -2.06 -5.92
C ARG A 225 -8.93 -1.71 -4.63
N THR A 226 -8.09 -0.68 -4.67
CA THR A 226 -7.23 -0.28 -3.54
C THR A 226 -7.98 -0.01 -2.23
N ASP A 227 -9.26 0.37 -2.31
CA ASP A 227 -10.12 0.58 -1.14
C ASP A 227 -10.76 -0.71 -0.59
N ASN A 228 -10.45 -1.87 -1.15
CA ASN A 228 -10.97 -3.19 -0.78
C ASN A 228 -12.50 -3.37 -0.88
N VAL A 229 -13.21 -2.42 -1.50
CA VAL A 229 -14.68 -2.48 -1.55
C VAL A 229 -15.18 -3.43 -2.62
N VAL A 230 -14.49 -3.50 -3.76
CA VAL A 230 -14.94 -4.29 -4.91
C VAL A 230 -13.81 -5.06 -5.56
N SER A 231 -14.15 -6.24 -6.08
CA SER A 231 -13.32 -6.99 -7.01
C SER A 231 -13.69 -6.57 -8.45
N LEU A 232 -12.69 -6.22 -9.23
CA LEU A 232 -12.83 -5.78 -10.61
C LEU A 232 -12.43 -6.90 -11.57
N PRO A 233 -13.32 -7.32 -12.48
CA PRO A 233 -12.95 -8.26 -13.52
C PRO A 233 -12.02 -7.60 -14.54
N LEU A 234 -10.96 -8.29 -14.90
CA LEU A 234 -10.02 -7.89 -15.95
C LEU A 234 -10.31 -8.68 -17.23
N SER A 235 -10.40 -7.98 -18.35
CA SER A 235 -10.53 -8.60 -19.67
C SER A 235 -9.15 -8.86 -20.29
N SER A 236 -9.05 -9.87 -21.15
CA SER A 236 -7.89 -10.03 -22.02
C SER A 236 -7.95 -8.98 -23.13
N LEU A 237 -6.87 -8.22 -23.30
CA LEU A 237 -6.78 -7.16 -24.31
C LEU A 237 -6.09 -7.64 -25.59
N ARG A 238 -5.36 -8.75 -25.55
CA ARG A 238 -4.66 -9.33 -26.70
C ARG A 238 -4.59 -10.86 -26.59
N LEU A 239 -4.37 -11.49 -27.73
CA LEU A 239 -3.96 -12.90 -27.77
C LEU A 239 -2.49 -12.98 -27.34
N SER A 240 -2.18 -13.90 -26.45
CA SER A 240 -0.83 -14.08 -25.93
C SER A 240 -0.40 -15.56 -26.03
N PRO A 241 0.83 -15.85 -26.39
CA PRO A 241 1.38 -17.21 -26.37
C PRO A 241 1.71 -17.66 -24.93
N TYR A 242 1.73 -16.74 -23.98
CA TYR A 242 2.13 -17.03 -22.60
C TYR A 242 0.95 -17.55 -21.78
N LYS A 243 1.19 -18.63 -21.04
CA LYS A 243 0.25 -19.17 -20.06
C LYS A 243 0.12 -18.23 -18.86
N SER A 244 -1.01 -18.30 -18.16
CA SER A 244 -1.14 -17.65 -16.86
C SER A 244 -0.27 -18.35 -15.81
N ALA A 245 0.12 -17.63 -14.74
CA ALA A 245 0.84 -18.23 -13.61
C ALA A 245 0.07 -19.43 -13.02
N GLN A 246 -1.27 -19.35 -12.99
CA GLN A 246 -2.13 -20.45 -12.55
C GLN A 246 -2.01 -21.70 -13.43
N GLN A 247 -1.90 -21.54 -14.77
CA GLN A 247 -1.73 -22.67 -15.68
C GLN A 247 -0.34 -23.29 -15.62
N ILE A 248 0.65 -22.54 -15.18
CA ILE A 248 2.04 -23.02 -14.99
C ILE A 248 2.16 -23.82 -13.70
N LEU A 249 1.41 -23.44 -12.66
CA LEU A 249 1.46 -24.06 -11.34
C LEU A 249 0.55 -25.29 -11.19
N ARG A 250 -0.27 -25.59 -12.18
CA ARG A 250 -1.11 -26.80 -12.25
C ARG A 250 -0.36 -27.95 -12.88
#